data_aaccabba53d98ed56952814325adb9e2
#
_entry.id   aaccabba53d98ed56952814325adb9e2
#
_cell.length_a   1.000
_cell.length_b   1.000
_cell.length_c   1.000
_cell.angle_alpha   90.00
_cell.angle_beta   90.00
_cell.angle_gamma   90.00
#
_symmetry.space_group_name_H-M   'P 1'
#
loop_
_entity.id
_entity.type
_entity.pdbx_description
1 polymer ?
#
loop_
_entity_poly.entity_id
_entity_poly.type
_entity_poly.pdbx_seq_one_letter_code
_entity_poly.pdbx_strand_id
1 'polypeptide(L)'
;FRRVLFRSGIDIGGFTTDYLLMRKGNPDMEACDSMEKGVITMYNKIISGINSEYDILLEESDIDSILQGNTEFYEEAVVRMTEGMVQDFVKDLLNSIRERGIDTKAAYTVFIGGGAKLLSHFLEQSDRLGKYTFIEDISANAKGYDRLFQIM
;
A
#
# COMPACT_ATOMS: atom_id res chain seq x y z
N PHE A 1 -12.59 0.67 -21.97
CA PHE A 1 -13.19 2.03 -22.08
C PHE A 1 -13.39 2.68 -20.71
N ARG A 2 -13.98 1.97 -19.75
CA ARG A 2 -14.11 2.43 -18.36
C ARG A 2 -12.76 2.81 -17.73
N ARG A 3 -11.70 2.05 -18.03
CA ARG A 3 -10.36 2.25 -17.49
C ARG A 3 -9.73 3.59 -17.85
N VAL A 4 -10.16 4.20 -18.93
CA VAL A 4 -9.67 5.52 -19.38
C VAL A 4 -10.35 6.66 -18.62
N LEU A 5 -11.57 6.43 -18.12
CA LEU A 5 -12.38 7.45 -17.47
C LEU A 5 -12.11 7.56 -15.96
N PHE A 6 -11.58 6.50 -15.34
CA PHE A 6 -11.34 6.45 -13.92
C PHE A 6 -9.85 6.25 -13.63
N ARG A 7 -9.32 7.11 -12.79
CA ARG A 7 -7.96 7.02 -12.28
C ARG A 7 -7.97 7.22 -10.78
N SER A 8 -7.16 6.48 -10.08
CA SER A 8 -7.02 6.63 -8.64
C SER A 8 -5.56 6.83 -8.25
N GLY A 9 -5.33 7.68 -7.29
CA GLY A 9 -4.05 7.86 -6.63
C GLY A 9 -4.14 7.35 -5.21
N ILE A 10 -3.18 6.54 -4.79
CA ILE A 10 -3.10 5.98 -3.45
C ILE A 10 -1.71 6.24 -2.90
N ASP A 11 -1.64 7.07 -1.86
CA ASP A 11 -0.40 7.42 -1.17
C ASP A 11 -0.34 6.67 0.15
N ILE A 12 0.51 5.65 0.22
CA ILE A 12 0.70 4.84 1.43
C ILE A 12 1.86 5.43 2.22
N GLY A 13 1.51 6.16 3.29
CA GLY A 13 2.46 6.77 4.19
C GLY A 13 2.74 5.92 5.44
N GLY A 14 3.41 6.54 6.42
CA GLY A 14 3.71 5.91 7.70
C GLY A 14 2.47 5.68 8.57
N PHE A 15 1.68 6.72 8.77
CA PHE A 15 0.49 6.68 9.65
C PHE A 15 -0.81 6.57 8.89
N THR A 16 -0.88 7.17 7.70
CA THR A 16 -2.11 7.25 6.91
C THR A 16 -1.89 6.75 5.50
N THR A 17 -2.99 6.32 4.88
CA THR A 17 -3.10 6.14 3.44
C THR A 17 -4.10 7.15 2.92
N ASP A 18 -3.64 7.99 2.02
CA ASP A 18 -4.47 8.99 1.35
C ASP A 18 -4.88 8.48 -0.02
N TYR A 19 -6.10 8.77 -0.42
CA TYR A 19 -6.60 8.32 -1.70
C TYR A 19 -7.37 9.42 -2.42
N LEU A 20 -7.28 9.38 -3.74
CA LEU A 20 -7.88 10.32 -4.67
C LEU A 20 -8.50 9.56 -5.84
N LEU A 21 -9.74 9.83 -6.15
CA LEU A 21 -10.39 9.35 -7.36
C LEU A 21 -10.55 10.49 -8.35
N MET A 22 -10.12 10.27 -9.60
CA MET A 22 -10.30 11.19 -10.71
C MET A 22 -11.35 10.63 -11.67
N ARG A 23 -12.36 11.42 -11.97
CA ARG A 23 -13.41 11.10 -12.94
C ARG A 23 -13.38 12.11 -14.07
N LYS A 24 -13.17 11.65 -15.31
CA LYS A 24 -13.15 12.52 -16.51
C LYS A 24 -12.22 13.73 -16.35
N GLY A 25 -11.06 13.53 -15.77
CA GLY A 25 -10.07 14.58 -15.58
C GLY A 25 -10.28 15.49 -14.37
N ASN A 26 -11.30 15.27 -13.56
CA ASN A 26 -11.59 16.07 -12.38
C ASN A 26 -11.54 15.23 -11.10
N PRO A 27 -11.02 15.79 -9.98
CA PRO A 27 -11.08 15.10 -8.70
C PRO A 27 -12.55 14.90 -8.27
N ASP A 28 -12.86 13.68 -7.87
CA ASP A 28 -14.12 13.40 -7.18
C ASP A 28 -13.91 13.65 -5.68
N MET A 29 -14.27 14.82 -5.22
CA MET A 29 -14.00 15.25 -3.84
C MET A 29 -14.72 14.39 -2.79
N GLU A 30 -15.81 13.73 -3.16
CA GLU A 30 -16.50 12.80 -2.27
C GLU A 30 -15.73 11.48 -2.10
N ALA A 31 -14.86 11.14 -3.06
CA ALA A 31 -14.02 9.94 -3.04
C ALA A 31 -12.55 10.26 -2.77
N CYS A 32 -12.24 11.41 -2.18
CA CYS A 32 -10.90 11.82 -1.78
C CYS A 32 -10.86 11.98 -0.26
N ASP A 33 -10.04 11.18 0.41
CA ASP A 33 -9.94 11.23 1.88
C ASP A 33 -8.66 10.54 2.33
N SER A 34 -8.52 10.43 3.64
CA SER A 34 -7.41 9.79 4.33
C SER A 34 -7.92 8.72 5.28
N MET A 35 -7.16 7.65 5.45
CA MET A 35 -7.46 6.63 6.46
C MET A 35 -6.23 6.32 7.31
N GLU A 36 -6.44 6.01 8.57
CA GLU A 36 -5.38 5.67 9.52
C GLU A 36 -4.85 4.24 9.33
N LYS A 37 -4.34 3.96 8.12
CA LYS A 37 -3.79 2.67 7.73
C LYS A 37 -2.46 2.87 7.00
N GLY A 38 -1.44 3.26 7.75
CA GLY A 38 -0.08 3.41 7.23
C GLY A 38 0.82 2.25 7.66
N VAL A 39 2.03 2.21 7.11
CA VAL A 39 2.99 1.10 7.36
C VAL A 39 3.46 1.02 8.80
N ILE A 40 3.46 2.13 9.55
CA ILE A 40 3.83 2.11 10.96
C ILE A 40 2.80 1.32 11.78
N THR A 41 1.52 1.42 11.45
CA THR A 41 0.47 0.61 12.08
C THR A 41 0.68 -0.88 11.80
N MET A 42 1.12 -1.21 10.60
CA MET A 42 1.50 -2.57 10.20
C MET A 42 2.71 -3.07 11.00
N TYR A 43 3.79 -2.29 11.04
CA TYR A 43 4.99 -2.66 11.83
C TYR A 43 4.64 -2.94 13.28
N ASN A 44 3.87 -2.08 13.91
CA ASN A 44 3.49 -2.24 15.31
C ASN A 44 2.70 -3.53 15.56
N LYS A 45 1.79 -3.88 14.65
CA LYS A 45 1.05 -5.14 14.74
C LYS A 45 1.96 -6.36 14.58
N ILE A 46 2.88 -6.32 13.64
CA ILE A 46 3.83 -7.42 13.39
C ILE A 46 4.75 -7.60 14.59
N ILE A 47 5.36 -6.53 15.07
CA ILE A 47 6.26 -6.56 16.23
C ILE A 47 5.54 -7.14 17.45
N SER A 48 4.34 -6.66 17.73
CA SER A 48 3.53 -7.15 18.85
C SER A 48 3.12 -8.62 18.69
N GLY A 49 2.70 -9.01 17.48
CA GLY A 49 2.27 -10.38 17.19
C GLY A 49 3.41 -11.38 17.28
N ILE A 50 4.57 -11.07 16.72
CA ILE A 50 5.76 -11.94 16.79
C ILE A 50 6.26 -12.05 18.23
N ASN A 51 6.29 -10.94 18.95
CA ASN A 51 6.69 -10.98 20.37
C ASN A 51 5.74 -11.84 21.21
N SER A 52 4.45 -11.75 20.96
CA SER A 52 3.44 -12.52 21.68
C SER A 52 3.53 -14.03 21.40
N GLU A 53 3.78 -14.41 20.16
CA GLU A 53 3.79 -15.82 19.73
C GLU A 53 5.12 -16.50 19.98
N TYR A 54 6.25 -15.81 19.74
CA TYR A 54 7.58 -16.41 19.73
C TYR A 54 8.52 -15.85 20.80
N ASP A 55 8.08 -14.85 21.56
CA ASP A 55 8.95 -14.15 22.53
C ASP A 55 10.21 -13.54 21.85
N ILE A 56 10.05 -13.07 20.63
CA ILE A 56 11.10 -12.43 19.84
C ILE A 56 10.71 -10.98 19.61
N LEU A 57 11.59 -10.06 19.96
CA LEU A 57 11.39 -8.63 19.74
C LEU A 57 12.07 -8.21 18.44
N LEU A 58 11.27 -8.04 17.39
CA LEU A 58 11.73 -7.49 16.11
C LEU A 58 11.76 -5.97 16.15
N GLU A 59 12.64 -5.40 15.35
CA GLU A 59 12.63 -3.98 14.99
C GLU A 59 12.03 -3.79 13.60
N GLU A 60 11.70 -2.56 13.23
CA GLU A 60 11.20 -2.25 11.88
C GLU A 60 12.18 -2.67 10.79
N SER A 61 13.49 -2.49 11.04
CA SER A 61 14.56 -2.92 10.13
C SER A 61 14.59 -4.42 9.89
N ASP A 62 14.20 -5.23 10.87
CA ASP A 62 14.08 -6.68 10.71
C ASP A 62 12.95 -7.02 9.75
N ILE A 63 11.81 -6.35 9.91
CA ILE A 63 10.67 -6.53 9.02
C ILE A 63 11.04 -6.12 7.59
N ASP A 64 11.69 -4.98 7.42
CA ASP A 64 12.15 -4.54 6.10
C ASP A 64 13.10 -5.56 5.45
N SER A 65 14.01 -6.14 6.22
CA SER A 65 14.92 -7.19 5.75
C SER A 65 14.16 -8.43 5.29
N ILE A 66 13.19 -8.87 6.05
CA ILE A 66 12.33 -10.01 5.69
C ILE A 66 11.56 -9.71 4.39
N LEU A 67 10.97 -8.52 4.27
CA LEU A 67 10.20 -8.14 3.08
C LEU A 67 11.07 -7.97 1.82
N GLN A 68 12.35 -7.68 1.99
CA GLN A 68 13.34 -7.63 0.90
C GLN A 68 13.91 -9.01 0.51
N GLY A 69 13.50 -10.06 1.21
CA GLY A 69 13.97 -11.41 0.95
C GLY A 69 15.25 -11.81 1.69
N ASN A 70 15.77 -10.95 2.57
CA ASN A 70 16.95 -11.24 3.41
C ASN A 70 16.51 -11.99 4.66
N THR A 71 16.20 -13.26 4.51
CA THR A 71 15.55 -14.08 5.56
C THR A 71 16.49 -15.02 6.30
N GLU A 72 17.77 -15.03 5.97
CA GLU A 72 18.77 -16.01 6.42
C GLU A 72 18.98 -16.04 7.93
N PHE A 73 18.77 -14.89 8.59
CA PHE A 73 18.99 -14.73 10.03
C PHE A 73 17.72 -14.91 10.88
N TYR A 74 16.60 -15.23 10.24
CA TYR A 74 15.30 -15.34 10.91
C TYR A 74 14.79 -16.78 10.84
N GLU A 75 14.11 -17.21 11.88
CA GLU A 75 13.42 -18.49 11.88
C GLU A 75 12.31 -18.50 10.82
N GLU A 76 12.15 -19.61 10.13
CA GLU A 76 11.17 -19.76 9.05
C GLU A 76 9.73 -19.44 9.52
N ALA A 77 9.38 -19.82 10.75
CA ALA A 77 8.07 -19.52 11.32
C ALA A 77 7.85 -18.03 11.50
N VAL A 78 8.87 -17.28 11.92
CA VAL A 78 8.83 -15.81 12.06
C VAL A 78 8.68 -15.15 10.69
N VAL A 79 9.43 -15.61 9.69
CA VAL A 79 9.33 -15.11 8.31
C VAL A 79 7.91 -15.31 7.77
N ARG A 80 7.36 -16.51 7.89
CA ARG A 80 6.01 -16.83 7.40
C ARG A 80 4.93 -16.02 8.11
N MET A 81 5.02 -15.85 9.41
CA MET A 81 4.06 -15.04 10.15
C MET A 81 4.14 -13.58 9.73
N THR A 82 5.35 -13.04 9.59
CA THR A 82 5.56 -11.66 9.13
C THR A 82 4.96 -11.43 7.75
N GLU A 83 5.28 -12.27 6.80
CA GLU A 83 4.74 -12.18 5.43
C GLU A 83 3.20 -12.31 5.40
N GLY A 84 2.66 -13.23 6.18
CA GLY A 84 1.21 -13.40 6.32
C GLY A 84 0.52 -12.17 6.87
N MET A 85 1.10 -11.53 7.88
CA MET A 85 0.55 -10.30 8.46
C MET A 85 0.63 -9.12 7.47
N VAL A 86 1.67 -9.04 6.66
CA VAL A 86 1.77 -8.04 5.59
C VAL A 86 0.71 -8.28 4.51
N GLN A 87 0.48 -9.52 4.11
CA GLN A 87 -0.58 -9.87 3.17
C GLN A 87 -1.95 -9.48 3.70
N ASP A 88 -2.21 -9.74 4.98
CA ASP A 88 -3.46 -9.35 5.63
C ASP A 88 -3.65 -7.83 5.67
N PHE A 89 -2.57 -7.10 5.96
CA PHE A 89 -2.59 -5.64 5.94
C PHE A 89 -2.94 -5.09 4.54
N VAL A 90 -2.29 -5.61 3.50
CA VAL A 90 -2.54 -5.20 2.11
C VAL A 90 -3.98 -5.52 1.70
N LYS A 91 -4.46 -6.71 2.02
CA LYS A 91 -5.84 -7.11 1.74
C LYS A 91 -6.85 -6.19 2.42
N ASP A 92 -6.63 -5.89 3.67
CA ASP A 92 -7.48 -5.01 4.48
C ASP A 92 -7.47 -3.57 3.95
N LEU A 93 -6.29 -3.08 3.56
CA LEU A 93 -6.12 -1.77 2.94
C LEU A 93 -6.92 -1.67 1.63
N LEU A 94 -6.76 -2.64 0.73
CA LEU A 94 -7.46 -2.66 -0.56
C LEU A 94 -8.98 -2.84 -0.39
N ASN A 95 -9.41 -3.62 0.59
CA ASN A 95 -10.84 -3.72 0.94
C ASN A 95 -11.38 -2.37 1.40
N SER A 96 -10.67 -1.68 2.28
CA SER A 96 -11.07 -0.36 2.77
C SER A 96 -11.16 0.68 1.66
N ILE A 97 -10.24 0.65 0.71
CA ILE A 97 -10.27 1.52 -0.49
C ILE A 97 -11.50 1.21 -1.33
N ARG A 98 -11.82 -0.07 -1.53
CA ARG A 98 -12.99 -0.49 -2.29
C ARG A 98 -14.31 -0.09 -1.63
N GLU A 99 -14.40 -0.21 -0.32
CA GLU A 99 -15.56 0.24 0.46
C GLU A 99 -15.83 1.73 0.30
N ARG A 100 -14.79 2.51 0.01
CA ARG A 100 -14.87 3.95 -0.26
C ARG A 100 -15.17 4.30 -1.72
N GLY A 101 -15.49 3.30 -2.54
CA GLY A 101 -15.93 3.47 -3.92
C GLY A 101 -14.81 3.50 -4.96
N ILE A 102 -13.59 3.16 -4.58
CA ILE A 102 -12.46 3.05 -5.52
C ILE A 102 -12.24 1.60 -5.91
N ASP A 103 -12.53 1.29 -7.18
CA ASP A 103 -12.28 -0.02 -7.76
C ASP A 103 -10.91 -0.04 -8.45
N THR A 104 -9.92 -0.59 -7.76
CA THR A 104 -8.54 -0.69 -8.26
C THR A 104 -8.38 -1.64 -9.43
N LYS A 105 -9.34 -2.51 -9.69
CA LYS A 105 -9.35 -3.36 -10.90
C LYS A 105 -9.84 -2.61 -12.14
N ALA A 106 -10.86 -1.79 -11.98
CA ALA A 106 -11.47 -1.07 -13.09
C ALA A 106 -10.75 0.25 -13.40
N ALA A 107 -10.19 0.91 -12.39
CA ALA A 107 -9.46 2.17 -12.53
C ALA A 107 -7.97 1.93 -12.81
N TYR A 108 -7.35 2.87 -13.49
CA TYR A 108 -5.89 2.97 -13.52
C TYR A 108 -5.42 3.52 -12.18
N THR A 109 -4.56 2.79 -11.48
CA THR A 109 -4.13 3.15 -10.13
C THR A 109 -2.68 3.59 -10.10
N VAL A 110 -2.41 4.74 -9.50
CA VAL A 110 -1.07 5.27 -9.24
C VAL A 110 -0.78 5.15 -7.75
N PHE A 111 0.20 4.33 -7.40
CA PHE A 111 0.68 4.21 -6.04
C PHE A 111 1.86 5.14 -5.79
N ILE A 112 1.84 5.83 -4.67
CA ILE A 112 2.79 6.86 -4.28
C ILE A 112 3.28 6.57 -2.86
N GLY A 113 4.47 7.05 -2.55
CA GLY A 113 5.01 7.01 -1.20
C GLY A 113 5.91 5.82 -0.90
N GLY A 114 6.64 5.92 0.21
CA GLY A 114 7.58 4.88 0.65
C GLY A 114 6.89 3.57 1.06
N GLY A 115 5.68 3.66 1.61
CA GLY A 115 4.88 2.49 1.95
C GLY A 115 4.43 1.71 0.71
N ALA A 116 4.08 2.41 -0.37
CA ALA A 116 3.74 1.76 -1.62
C ALA A 116 4.93 0.99 -2.21
N LYS A 117 6.12 1.57 -2.16
CA LYS A 117 7.36 0.91 -2.58
C LYS A 117 7.64 -0.34 -1.74
N LEU A 118 7.57 -0.22 -0.43
CA LEU A 118 7.78 -1.32 0.50
C LEU A 118 6.82 -2.48 0.25
N LEU A 119 5.56 -2.18 -0.04
CA LEU A 119 4.48 -3.15 -0.21
C LEU A 119 4.23 -3.55 -1.67
N SER A 120 5.02 -3.05 -2.62
CA SER A 120 4.78 -3.23 -4.06
C SER A 120 4.59 -4.70 -4.46
N HIS A 121 5.44 -5.58 -3.98
CA HIS A 121 5.35 -7.02 -4.25
C HIS A 121 4.02 -7.64 -3.76
N PHE A 122 3.60 -7.28 -2.57
CA PHE A 122 2.34 -7.77 -1.98
C PHE A 122 1.11 -7.18 -2.66
N LEU A 123 1.19 -5.91 -3.07
CA LEU A 123 0.14 -5.25 -3.85
C LEU A 123 -0.04 -5.92 -5.21
N GLU A 124 1.06 -6.21 -5.91
CA GLU A 124 1.03 -6.91 -7.20
C GLU A 124 0.49 -8.34 -7.07
N GLN A 125 0.85 -9.05 -6.02
CA GLN A 125 0.38 -10.42 -5.77
C GLN A 125 -1.07 -10.50 -5.29
N SER A 126 -1.67 -9.39 -4.88
CA SER A 126 -3.03 -9.38 -4.32
C SER A 126 -4.12 -9.79 -5.32
N ASP A 127 -3.83 -9.78 -6.61
CA ASP A 127 -4.77 -10.01 -7.71
C ASP A 127 -5.97 -9.04 -7.70
N ARG A 128 -5.77 -7.88 -7.10
CA ARG A 128 -6.79 -6.84 -6.93
C ARG A 128 -6.56 -5.60 -7.77
N LEU A 129 -5.48 -5.61 -8.56
CA LEU A 129 -5.08 -4.48 -9.38
C LEU A 129 -5.36 -4.73 -10.86
N GLY A 130 -5.91 -3.74 -11.54
CA GLY A 130 -5.95 -3.70 -12.99
C GLY A 130 -4.65 -3.13 -13.54
N LYS A 131 -4.72 -2.03 -14.27
CA LYS A 131 -3.52 -1.27 -14.66
C LYS A 131 -3.06 -0.39 -13.52
N TYR A 132 -1.77 -0.40 -13.24
CA TYR A 132 -1.19 0.37 -12.14
C TYR A 132 0.24 0.80 -12.46
N THR A 133 0.72 1.77 -11.70
CA THR A 133 2.13 2.17 -11.67
C THR A 133 2.53 2.60 -10.26
N PHE A 134 3.82 2.48 -9.96
CA PHE A 134 4.41 2.98 -8.72
C PHE A 134 5.29 4.18 -9.03
N ILE A 135 5.19 5.23 -8.20
CA ILE A 135 6.04 6.40 -8.26
C ILE A 135 7.00 6.35 -7.08
N GLU A 136 8.28 6.20 -7.37
CA GLU A 136 9.34 5.98 -6.38
C GLU A 136 10.03 7.26 -5.88
N ASP A 137 9.78 8.42 -6.48
CA ASP A 137 10.46 9.65 -6.13
C ASP A 137 10.03 10.17 -4.75
N ILE A 138 11.01 10.50 -3.89
CA ILE A 138 10.79 11.02 -2.54
C ILE A 138 10.06 12.37 -2.55
N SER A 139 10.18 13.16 -3.62
CA SER A 139 9.39 14.38 -3.86
C SER A 139 8.04 14.08 -4.53
N ALA A 140 7.59 12.83 -4.46
CA ALA A 140 6.51 12.30 -5.26
C ALA A 140 5.13 12.89 -4.93
N ASN A 141 4.89 13.40 -3.73
CA ASN A 141 3.56 13.90 -3.39
C ASN A 141 3.12 15.02 -4.32
N ALA A 142 3.97 16.03 -4.55
CA ALA A 142 3.68 17.11 -5.50
C ALA A 142 3.73 16.63 -6.95
N LYS A 143 4.79 15.89 -7.33
CA LYS A 143 4.99 15.38 -8.69
C LYS A 143 4.02 14.25 -9.06
N GLY A 144 3.59 13.46 -8.09
CA GLY A 144 2.63 12.39 -8.29
C GLY A 144 1.26 12.91 -8.68
N TYR A 145 0.80 13.96 -8.03
CA TYR A 145 -0.43 14.65 -8.40
C TYR A 145 -0.32 15.29 -9.77
N ASP A 146 0.80 15.96 -10.08
CA ASP A 146 1.04 16.50 -11.41
C ASP A 146 1.01 15.42 -12.50
N ARG A 147 1.64 14.27 -12.27
CA ARG A 147 1.60 13.13 -13.19
C ARG A 147 0.21 12.54 -13.34
N LEU A 148 -0.55 12.48 -12.26
CA LEU A 148 -1.94 12.04 -12.31
C LEU A 148 -2.75 12.96 -13.25
N PHE A 149 -2.50 14.26 -13.19
CA PHE A 149 -3.10 15.24 -14.09
C PHE A 149 -2.60 15.14 -15.53
N GLN A 150 -1.32 14.83 -15.74
CA GLN A 150 -0.73 14.74 -17.09
C GLN A 150 -1.12 13.47 -17.85
N ILE A 151 -1.36 12.37 -17.15
CA ILE A 151 -1.78 11.08 -17.76
C ILE A 151 -3.25 11.13 -18.21
N MET A 152 -3.94 12.15 -17.82
CA MET A 152 -5.32 12.42 -18.21
C MET A 152 -5.43 13.34 -19.40
#